data_01195be446b2dfaeeba3f22b46493747
#
_entry.id   01195be446b2dfaeeba3f22b46493747
#
_cell.length_a   1.000
_cell.length_b   1.000
_cell.length_c   1.000
_cell.angle_alpha   90.00
_cell.angle_beta   90.00
_cell.angle_gamma   90.00
#
_symmetry.space_group_name_H-M   'P 1'
#
loop_
_entity.id
_entity.type
_entity.pdbx_description
1 polymer ?
#
loop_
_entity_poly.entity_id
_entity_poly.type
_entity_poly.pdbx_seq_one_letter_code
_entity_poly.pdbx_strand_id
1 'polypeptide(L)'
;MKRFSPFLLALLPGFLLSAAHAMEATIKQAPFGKLADGSAVELYTLTNAAGMEARIITWGGIVVSLKTPDKIGKLDDVVLGFDTLAEYEKGHPFFGCIVGRYGNRIAQGQFKLDGEPVQVTAAHGGHSLHGGKAGFDKKLWKATKAAAADGVASLALHYVSADGEEGFPGTLDTTVTYTLTAQNELKIDYQATTDKPTIVNLTNHSYFNLEGAGSGTIADHILELKAAQYTDTDKDLIPTGILASVEDTPLDFRTPQPIGARIDHKEFPPIQYGSGYDHNFVVDGKPGTLRLAARVTAPVSGRVMECHTTEPGIQLYTMNGNGPDITGKGGKTYARRSAFCLETQHYPDSPNHPEFPSTILRPGETYRSTTVYQFSAKP
;
A
#
# COMPACT_ATOMS: atom_id res chain seq x y z
N MET A 1 -29.84 -32.48 -75.79
CA MET A 1 -28.59 -31.94 -75.25
C MET A 1 -28.94 -31.30 -73.88
N LYS A 2 -28.67 -32.01 -72.77
CA LYS A 2 -28.93 -31.52 -71.40
C LYS A 2 -27.60 -30.99 -70.85
N ARG A 3 -27.55 -29.72 -70.48
CA ARG A 3 -26.40 -29.04 -69.84
C ARG A 3 -26.44 -29.32 -68.32
N PHE A 4 -25.38 -29.95 -67.80
CA PHE A 4 -25.11 -30.07 -66.38
C PHE A 4 -24.38 -28.82 -65.90
N SER A 5 -24.90 -28.19 -64.81
CA SER A 5 -24.25 -27.08 -64.12
C SER A 5 -23.52 -27.64 -62.87
N PRO A 6 -22.26 -27.32 -62.58
CA PRO A 6 -21.60 -27.79 -61.37
C PRO A 6 -21.96 -26.88 -60.20
N PHE A 7 -22.46 -27.45 -59.12
CA PHE A 7 -22.60 -26.80 -57.82
C PHE A 7 -21.21 -26.63 -57.19
N LEU A 8 -20.84 -25.37 -56.95
CA LEU A 8 -19.63 -25.04 -56.21
C LEU A 8 -19.97 -25.06 -54.71
N LEU A 9 -19.42 -26.00 -53.97
CA LEU A 9 -19.56 -26.11 -52.52
C LEU A 9 -18.54 -25.15 -51.86
N ALA A 10 -18.99 -24.01 -51.33
CA ALA A 10 -18.14 -23.09 -50.58
C ALA A 10 -17.92 -23.63 -49.16
N LEU A 11 -16.70 -24.08 -48.86
CA LEU A 11 -16.24 -24.39 -47.50
C LEU A 11 -16.01 -23.06 -46.77
N LEU A 12 -16.85 -22.75 -45.78
CA LEU A 12 -16.62 -21.71 -44.79
C LEU A 12 -15.56 -22.19 -43.78
N PRO A 13 -14.46 -21.44 -43.52
CA PRO A 13 -13.53 -21.77 -42.47
C PRO A 13 -14.21 -21.52 -41.12
N GLY A 14 -14.46 -22.58 -40.37
CA GLY A 14 -14.90 -22.49 -38.99
C GLY A 14 -13.80 -21.86 -38.13
N PHE A 15 -13.98 -20.63 -37.70
CA PHE A 15 -13.19 -20.03 -36.63
C PHE A 15 -13.51 -20.78 -35.31
N LEU A 16 -12.62 -21.68 -34.89
CA LEU A 16 -12.61 -22.20 -33.53
C LEU A 16 -12.20 -21.07 -32.59
N LEU A 17 -13.17 -20.37 -32.00
CA LEU A 17 -12.91 -19.56 -30.83
C LEU A 17 -12.48 -20.53 -29.71
N SER A 18 -11.18 -20.58 -29.43
CA SER A 18 -10.67 -21.17 -28.22
C SER A 18 -11.20 -20.35 -27.05
N ALA A 19 -12.19 -20.86 -26.35
CA ALA A 19 -12.62 -20.31 -25.07
C ALA A 19 -11.43 -20.48 -24.11
N ALA A 20 -10.68 -19.40 -23.87
CA ALA A 20 -9.73 -19.38 -22.79
C ALA A 20 -10.51 -19.70 -21.50
N HIS A 21 -10.29 -20.86 -20.91
CA HIS A 21 -10.82 -21.19 -19.60
C HIS A 21 -10.21 -20.17 -18.61
N ALA A 22 -11.05 -19.30 -18.07
CA ALA A 22 -10.63 -18.46 -16.95
C ALA A 22 -10.20 -19.40 -15.82
N MET A 23 -9.02 -19.14 -15.24
CA MET A 23 -8.55 -19.93 -14.11
C MET A 23 -9.51 -19.70 -12.92
N GLU A 24 -9.74 -20.73 -12.11
CA GLU A 24 -10.43 -20.55 -10.86
C GLU A 24 -9.56 -19.74 -9.88
N ALA A 25 -10.16 -18.81 -9.16
CA ALA A 25 -9.44 -18.16 -8.06
C ALA A 25 -9.10 -19.18 -6.99
N THR A 26 -7.91 -19.08 -6.42
CA THR A 26 -7.45 -19.99 -5.38
C THR A 26 -6.86 -19.24 -4.19
N ILE A 27 -6.91 -19.88 -3.01
CA ILE A 27 -6.13 -19.48 -1.85
C ILE A 27 -5.42 -20.72 -1.30
N LYS A 28 -4.11 -20.58 -1.05
CA LYS A 28 -3.28 -21.64 -0.49
C LYS A 28 -2.60 -21.13 0.77
N GLN A 29 -2.56 -21.97 1.80
CA GLN A 29 -1.87 -21.71 3.06
C GLN A 29 -0.64 -22.59 3.15
N ALA A 30 0.46 -22.04 3.67
CA ALA A 30 1.71 -22.76 3.91
C ALA A 30 2.42 -22.17 5.15
N PRO A 31 3.29 -22.91 5.84
CA PRO A 31 4.19 -22.33 6.84
C PRO A 31 5.14 -21.31 6.20
N PHE A 32 5.37 -20.18 6.87
CA PHE A 32 6.40 -19.22 6.50
C PHE A 32 7.60 -19.22 7.46
N GLY A 33 7.36 -19.58 8.72
CA GLY A 33 8.38 -19.67 9.75
C GLY A 33 7.77 -19.75 11.15
N LYS A 34 8.63 -19.62 12.15
CA LYS A 34 8.24 -19.51 13.57
C LYS A 34 8.99 -18.36 14.20
N LEU A 35 8.29 -17.57 15.01
CA LEU A 35 8.88 -16.54 15.86
C LEU A 35 9.71 -17.16 16.98
N ALA A 36 10.51 -16.36 17.67
CA ALA A 36 11.37 -16.81 18.75
C ALA A 36 10.59 -17.46 19.92
N ASP A 37 9.32 -17.08 20.12
CA ASP A 37 8.43 -17.69 21.14
C ASP A 37 7.77 -19.01 20.68
N GLY A 38 8.08 -19.47 19.45
CA GLY A 38 7.52 -20.68 18.85
C GLY A 38 6.22 -20.47 18.07
N SER A 39 5.64 -19.27 18.08
CA SER A 39 4.42 -18.94 17.36
C SER A 39 4.61 -19.11 15.85
N ALA A 40 3.67 -19.82 15.21
CA ALA A 40 3.74 -20.06 13.77
C ALA A 40 3.33 -18.80 12.97
N VAL A 41 4.13 -18.47 11.97
CA VAL A 41 3.79 -17.48 10.94
C VAL A 41 3.39 -18.21 9.67
N GLU A 42 2.20 -17.87 9.17
CA GLU A 42 1.61 -18.50 8.00
C GLU A 42 1.70 -17.60 6.79
N LEU A 43 1.83 -18.21 5.62
CA LEU A 43 1.80 -17.58 4.31
C LEU A 43 0.51 -17.96 3.60
N TYR A 44 -0.22 -16.97 3.14
CA TYR A 44 -1.37 -17.14 2.27
C TYR A 44 -1.04 -16.67 0.86
N THR A 45 -1.25 -17.53 -0.13
CA THR A 45 -1.10 -17.20 -1.55
C THR A 45 -2.48 -17.11 -2.16
N LEU A 46 -2.88 -15.91 -2.54
CA LEU A 46 -4.12 -15.59 -3.23
C LEU A 46 -3.82 -15.52 -4.73
N THR A 47 -4.63 -16.19 -5.55
CA THR A 47 -4.55 -16.11 -7.02
C THR A 47 -5.94 -15.83 -7.55
N ASN A 48 -6.10 -14.82 -8.41
CA ASN A 48 -7.38 -14.52 -9.06
C ASN A 48 -7.55 -15.28 -10.38
N ALA A 49 -8.74 -15.17 -10.99
CA ALA A 49 -9.05 -15.81 -12.26
C ALA A 49 -8.18 -15.33 -13.45
N ALA A 50 -7.55 -14.17 -13.34
CA ALA A 50 -6.63 -13.62 -14.35
C ALA A 50 -5.16 -14.07 -14.12
N GLY A 51 -4.88 -14.85 -13.08
CA GLY A 51 -3.55 -15.36 -12.76
C GLY A 51 -2.66 -14.40 -11.96
N MET A 52 -3.16 -13.22 -11.59
CA MET A 52 -2.45 -12.32 -10.66
C MET A 52 -2.33 -13.00 -9.29
N GLU A 53 -1.19 -12.85 -8.62
CA GLU A 53 -0.86 -13.52 -7.36
C GLU A 53 -0.45 -12.51 -6.29
N ALA A 54 -1.03 -12.62 -5.09
CA ALA A 54 -0.59 -11.91 -3.89
C ALA A 54 -0.22 -12.90 -2.80
N ARG A 55 0.95 -12.72 -2.19
CA ARG A 55 1.43 -13.54 -1.07
C ARG A 55 1.49 -12.68 0.19
N ILE A 56 0.81 -13.13 1.25
CA ILE A 56 0.62 -12.36 2.48
C ILE A 56 0.96 -13.25 3.67
N ILE A 57 1.77 -12.75 4.60
CA ILE A 57 2.11 -13.46 5.85
C ILE A 57 1.33 -12.90 7.03
N THR A 58 1.11 -13.73 8.05
CA THR A 58 0.40 -13.32 9.27
C THR A 58 1.24 -12.44 10.20
N TRP A 59 2.57 -12.38 10.05
CA TRP A 59 3.42 -11.42 10.74
C TRP A 59 3.31 -10.05 10.04
N GLY A 60 2.85 -9.03 10.79
CA GLY A 60 2.64 -7.68 10.28
C GLY A 60 1.58 -7.56 9.16
N GLY A 61 0.86 -8.64 8.81
CA GLY A 61 -0.02 -8.67 7.65
C GLY A 61 0.71 -8.32 6.34
N ILE A 62 1.99 -8.69 6.23
CA ILE A 62 2.90 -8.23 5.18
C ILE A 62 2.56 -8.83 3.83
N VAL A 63 2.39 -7.99 2.81
CA VAL A 63 2.39 -8.38 1.40
C VAL A 63 3.83 -8.65 0.97
N VAL A 64 4.26 -9.91 1.01
CA VAL A 64 5.65 -10.29 0.71
C VAL A 64 5.91 -10.43 -0.78
N SER A 65 4.86 -10.58 -1.61
CA SER A 65 4.95 -10.69 -3.08
C SER A 65 3.64 -10.28 -3.71
N LEU A 66 3.72 -9.60 -4.86
CA LEU A 66 2.57 -9.24 -5.68
C LEU A 66 2.97 -9.37 -7.15
N LYS A 67 2.51 -10.44 -7.80
CA LYS A 67 2.83 -10.70 -9.21
C LYS A 67 1.73 -10.18 -10.11
N THR A 68 2.09 -9.25 -10.99
CA THR A 68 1.18 -8.60 -11.94
C THR A 68 1.66 -8.79 -13.37
N PRO A 69 0.75 -8.88 -14.37
CA PRO A 69 1.14 -9.03 -15.75
C PRO A 69 1.72 -7.73 -16.32
N ASP A 70 2.74 -7.86 -17.19
CA ASP A 70 3.23 -6.79 -18.04
C ASP A 70 2.46 -6.73 -19.38
N LYS A 71 2.91 -5.86 -20.30
CA LYS A 71 2.30 -5.66 -21.63
C LYS A 71 2.29 -6.89 -22.55
N ILE A 72 3.08 -7.93 -22.25
CA ILE A 72 3.08 -9.21 -22.96
C ILE A 72 2.47 -10.36 -22.14
N GLY A 73 1.88 -10.04 -20.98
CA GLY A 73 1.26 -11.01 -20.08
C GLY A 73 2.23 -11.74 -19.15
N LYS A 74 3.52 -11.38 -19.13
CA LYS A 74 4.47 -11.97 -18.21
C LYS A 74 4.22 -11.46 -16.79
N LEU A 75 3.99 -12.39 -15.86
CA LEU A 75 3.88 -12.08 -14.43
C LEU A 75 5.27 -11.82 -13.84
N ASP A 76 5.40 -10.72 -13.09
CA ASP A 76 6.58 -10.43 -12.28
C ASP A 76 6.19 -9.80 -10.96
N ASP A 77 7.03 -9.99 -9.93
CA ASP A 77 6.81 -9.46 -8.58
C ASP A 77 7.15 -7.98 -8.53
N VAL A 78 6.18 -7.15 -8.21
CA VAL A 78 6.32 -5.68 -8.23
C VAL A 78 6.48 -5.05 -6.85
N VAL A 79 6.58 -5.83 -5.75
CA VAL A 79 6.82 -5.30 -4.40
C VAL A 79 8.15 -5.75 -3.84
N LEU A 80 8.82 -4.87 -3.10
CA LEU A 80 10.02 -5.23 -2.35
C LEU A 80 9.67 -6.04 -1.11
N GLY A 81 10.63 -6.82 -0.60
CA GLY A 81 10.47 -7.66 0.58
C GLY A 81 11.60 -8.66 0.73
N PHE A 82 11.41 -9.65 1.57
CA PHE A 82 12.37 -10.72 1.86
C PHE A 82 11.76 -12.10 1.57
N ASP A 83 12.63 -13.11 1.48
CA ASP A 83 12.21 -14.49 1.23
C ASP A 83 11.87 -15.25 2.52
N THR A 84 12.40 -14.83 3.68
CA THR A 84 12.29 -15.56 4.93
C THR A 84 11.80 -14.69 6.08
N LEU A 85 11.13 -15.31 7.07
CA LEU A 85 10.71 -14.63 8.30
C LEU A 85 11.91 -14.04 9.07
N ALA A 86 13.02 -14.77 9.15
CA ALA A 86 14.22 -14.33 9.86
C ALA A 86 14.81 -13.01 9.32
N GLU A 87 14.64 -12.73 8.03
CA GLU A 87 15.05 -11.45 7.44
C GLU A 87 14.11 -10.32 7.89
N TYR A 88 12.80 -10.57 7.94
CA TYR A 88 11.84 -9.61 8.48
C TYR A 88 12.04 -9.32 9.97
N GLU A 89 12.35 -10.34 10.80
CA GLU A 89 12.61 -10.18 12.23
C GLU A 89 13.88 -9.36 12.54
N LYS A 90 14.91 -9.41 11.66
CA LYS A 90 16.11 -8.56 11.78
C LYS A 90 15.82 -7.07 11.64
N GLY A 91 14.66 -6.73 11.09
CA GLY A 91 14.21 -5.37 10.82
C GLY A 91 14.14 -5.06 9.33
N HIS A 92 13.15 -4.26 8.99
CA HIS A 92 12.88 -3.82 7.63
C HIS A 92 12.25 -2.41 7.64
N PRO A 93 12.32 -1.66 6.53
CA PRO A 93 11.70 -0.34 6.45
C PRO A 93 10.19 -0.44 6.15
N PHE A 94 9.45 -1.22 6.96
CA PHE A 94 8.01 -1.45 6.84
C PHE A 94 7.55 -2.15 5.55
N PHE A 95 8.41 -2.93 4.87
CA PHE A 95 8.05 -3.61 3.62
C PHE A 95 6.70 -4.31 3.68
N GLY A 96 5.71 -3.82 2.92
CA GLY A 96 4.41 -4.46 2.69
C GLY A 96 3.47 -4.59 3.88
N CYS A 97 3.83 -4.07 5.06
CA CYS A 97 3.11 -4.31 6.30
C CYS A 97 1.81 -3.48 6.43
N ILE A 98 0.93 -3.93 7.32
CA ILE A 98 -0.12 -3.10 7.90
C ILE A 98 0.55 -2.15 8.89
N VAL A 99 0.36 -0.85 8.69
CA VAL A 99 0.83 0.20 9.59
C VAL A 99 -0.30 0.59 10.53
N GLY A 100 0.02 0.66 11.83
CA GLY A 100 -0.91 1.03 12.89
C GLY A 100 -0.23 0.93 14.28
N ARG A 101 -0.91 1.40 15.37
CA ARG A 101 -2.29 1.91 15.40
C ARG A 101 -2.47 3.24 14.66
N TYR A 102 -1.38 4.05 14.53
CA TYR A 102 -1.38 5.34 13.85
C TYR A 102 -0.25 5.40 12.80
N GLY A 103 -0.64 5.45 11.55
CA GLY A 103 0.28 5.60 10.41
C GLY A 103 0.89 6.97 10.34
N ASN A 104 2.13 7.04 9.81
CA ASN A 104 2.93 8.25 9.74
C ASN A 104 3.25 8.84 11.14
N ARG A 105 3.46 10.15 11.28
CA ARG A 105 4.05 10.80 12.45
C ARG A 105 3.02 11.40 13.40
N ILE A 106 3.37 11.41 14.71
CA ILE A 106 2.76 12.25 15.73
C ILE A 106 3.91 13.01 16.41
N ALA A 107 3.84 14.35 16.42
CA ALA A 107 4.84 15.23 16.99
C ALA A 107 5.15 14.86 18.45
N GLN A 108 6.42 14.57 18.76
CA GLN A 108 6.89 14.16 20.08
C GLN A 108 6.13 12.95 20.70
N GLY A 109 5.30 12.27 19.90
CA GLY A 109 4.38 11.24 20.38
C GLY A 109 3.32 11.79 21.33
N GLN A 110 2.99 13.08 21.26
CA GLN A 110 2.07 13.78 22.18
C GLN A 110 0.88 14.33 21.43
N PHE A 111 -0.28 14.23 22.06
CA PHE A 111 -1.51 14.87 21.62
C PHE A 111 -2.49 15.03 22.80
N LYS A 112 -3.59 15.74 22.58
CA LYS A 112 -4.70 15.80 23.55
C LYS A 112 -5.88 15.00 23.02
N LEU A 113 -6.48 14.20 23.91
CA LEU A 113 -7.72 13.49 23.66
C LEU A 113 -8.75 13.91 24.72
N ASP A 114 -9.84 14.53 24.29
CA ASP A 114 -10.88 15.08 25.17
C ASP A 114 -10.31 16.05 26.24
N GLY A 115 -9.26 16.80 25.87
CA GLY A 115 -8.58 17.76 26.76
C GLY A 115 -7.43 17.15 27.59
N GLU A 116 -7.39 15.85 27.76
CA GLU A 116 -6.35 15.15 28.52
C GLU A 116 -5.12 14.87 27.67
N PRO A 117 -3.89 15.03 28.21
CA PRO A 117 -2.66 14.75 27.50
C PRO A 117 -2.46 13.24 27.36
N VAL A 118 -2.09 12.82 26.16
CA VAL A 118 -1.71 11.42 25.84
C VAL A 118 -0.28 11.39 25.34
N GLN A 119 0.50 10.44 25.86
CA GLN A 119 1.87 10.17 25.41
C GLN A 119 1.91 8.78 24.78
N VAL A 120 2.26 8.69 23.50
CA VAL A 120 2.56 7.44 22.80
C VAL A 120 4.08 7.30 22.58
N THR A 121 4.53 6.09 22.23
CA THR A 121 5.96 5.82 22.05
C THR A 121 6.56 6.69 20.95
N ALA A 122 7.55 7.52 21.32
CA ALA A 122 8.27 8.43 20.44
C ALA A 122 9.68 7.87 20.11
N ALA A 123 9.72 6.77 19.36
CA ALA A 123 10.95 6.01 19.12
C ALA A 123 11.75 6.43 17.88
N HIS A 124 11.26 7.42 17.10
CA HIS A 124 11.89 7.81 15.84
C HIS A 124 12.21 9.31 15.82
N GLY A 125 13.47 9.67 16.04
CA GLY A 125 13.89 11.08 16.07
C GLY A 125 13.17 11.93 17.12
N GLY A 126 12.66 11.33 18.21
CA GLY A 126 11.86 12.03 19.22
C GLY A 126 10.38 12.14 18.88
N HIS A 127 9.91 11.54 17.79
CA HIS A 127 8.52 11.50 17.35
C HIS A 127 7.99 10.07 17.34
N SER A 128 6.67 9.90 17.38
CA SER A 128 6.05 8.62 17.04
C SER A 128 6.01 8.46 15.53
N LEU A 129 6.32 7.28 15.03
CA LEU A 129 6.23 6.92 13.62
C LEU A 129 5.63 5.52 13.51
N HIS A 130 4.62 5.38 12.65
CA HIS A 130 4.00 4.11 12.26
C HIS A 130 3.57 3.23 13.45
N GLY A 131 3.04 3.85 14.50
CA GLY A 131 2.52 3.14 15.68
C GLY A 131 3.53 2.87 16.78
N GLY A 132 4.77 3.40 16.67
CA GLY A 132 5.78 3.33 17.73
C GLY A 132 6.89 2.31 17.48
N LYS A 133 7.47 1.75 18.55
CA LYS A 133 8.60 0.83 18.46
C LYS A 133 8.19 -0.57 18.00
N ALA A 134 7.03 -1.02 18.43
CA ALA A 134 6.45 -2.33 18.10
C ALA A 134 5.02 -2.16 17.61
N GLY A 135 4.87 -1.43 16.48
CA GLY A 135 3.60 -1.21 15.81
C GLY A 135 3.01 -2.48 15.17
N PHE A 136 1.96 -2.30 14.39
CA PHE A 136 1.22 -3.40 13.76
C PHE A 136 2.06 -4.21 12.77
N ASP A 137 3.13 -3.64 12.26
CA ASP A 137 4.16 -4.30 11.44
C ASP A 137 4.89 -5.45 12.16
N LYS A 138 4.93 -5.44 13.49
CA LYS A 138 5.60 -6.42 14.35
C LYS A 138 4.62 -7.24 15.19
N LYS A 139 3.38 -7.38 14.75
CA LYS A 139 2.35 -8.16 15.42
C LYS A 139 2.01 -9.42 14.65
N LEU A 140 1.71 -10.49 15.38
CA LEU A 140 1.17 -11.70 14.77
C LEU A 140 -0.34 -11.56 14.63
N TRP A 141 -0.80 -11.44 13.40
CA TRP A 141 -2.22 -11.37 13.05
C TRP A 141 -2.80 -12.78 12.92
N LYS A 142 -4.05 -12.94 13.27
CA LYS A 142 -4.78 -14.18 13.14
C LYS A 142 -5.60 -14.16 11.84
N ALA A 143 -5.40 -15.13 10.96
CA ALA A 143 -6.29 -15.33 9.84
C ALA A 143 -7.65 -15.86 10.35
N THR A 144 -8.72 -15.12 10.08
CA THR A 144 -10.08 -15.44 10.54
C THR A 144 -10.97 -15.96 9.42
N LYS A 145 -10.66 -15.58 8.19
CA LYS A 145 -11.35 -16.05 7.00
C LYS A 145 -10.40 -16.08 5.81
N ALA A 146 -10.42 -17.17 5.08
CA ALA A 146 -9.74 -17.33 3.80
C ALA A 146 -10.70 -17.99 2.82
N ALA A 147 -11.00 -17.36 1.69
CA ALA A 147 -12.00 -17.84 0.74
C ALA A 147 -11.62 -17.48 -0.70
N ALA A 148 -11.92 -18.40 -1.63
CA ALA A 148 -11.82 -18.14 -3.06
C ALA A 148 -13.13 -18.60 -3.73
N ALA A 149 -13.76 -17.70 -4.47
CA ALA A 149 -14.99 -17.94 -5.22
C ALA A 149 -15.17 -16.87 -6.30
N ASP A 150 -15.87 -17.20 -7.38
CA ASP A 150 -16.27 -16.25 -8.42
C ASP A 150 -15.12 -15.41 -9.01
N GLY A 151 -13.95 -16.03 -9.15
CA GLY A 151 -12.75 -15.35 -9.67
C GLY A 151 -12.03 -14.45 -8.68
N VAL A 152 -12.45 -14.40 -7.40
CA VAL A 152 -11.95 -13.55 -6.33
C VAL A 152 -11.32 -14.41 -5.22
N ALA A 153 -10.19 -14.01 -4.68
CA ALA A 153 -9.58 -14.61 -3.49
C ALA A 153 -9.45 -13.58 -2.36
N SER A 154 -9.83 -13.92 -1.14
CA SER A 154 -9.81 -13.00 0.00
C SER A 154 -9.25 -13.63 1.28
N LEU A 155 -8.52 -12.83 2.07
CA LEU A 155 -7.93 -13.17 3.36
C LEU A 155 -8.27 -12.08 4.38
N ALA A 156 -8.96 -12.42 5.47
CA ALA A 156 -9.17 -11.53 6.60
C ALA A 156 -8.21 -11.85 7.73
N LEU A 157 -7.47 -10.84 8.16
CA LEU A 157 -6.53 -10.87 9.29
C LEU A 157 -7.10 -10.03 10.43
N HIS A 158 -7.01 -10.55 11.64
CA HIS A 158 -7.55 -9.93 12.85
C HIS A 158 -6.44 -9.77 13.90
N TYR A 159 -6.43 -8.60 14.55
CA TYR A 159 -5.54 -8.31 15.67
C TYR A 159 -6.27 -7.43 16.70
N VAL A 160 -6.08 -7.75 17.98
CA VAL A 160 -6.56 -6.93 19.10
C VAL A 160 -5.37 -6.23 19.75
N SER A 161 -5.27 -4.93 19.57
CA SER A 161 -4.27 -4.08 20.21
C SER A 161 -4.78 -3.67 21.59
N ALA A 162 -4.09 -4.09 22.64
CA ALA A 162 -4.52 -3.87 24.02
C ALA A 162 -4.51 -2.38 24.41
N ASP A 163 -5.33 -2.02 25.40
CA ASP A 163 -5.30 -0.70 26.04
C ASP A 163 -3.89 -0.38 26.55
N GLY A 164 -3.34 0.75 26.16
CA GLY A 164 -1.98 1.18 26.51
C GLY A 164 -0.87 0.60 25.63
N GLU A 165 -1.16 -0.24 24.63
CA GLU A 165 -0.14 -0.68 23.68
C GLU A 165 0.51 0.51 22.98
N GLU A 166 1.86 0.60 23.02
CA GLU A 166 2.66 1.75 22.53
C GLU A 166 2.17 3.11 23.09
N GLY A 167 1.43 3.12 24.20
CA GLY A 167 0.86 4.30 24.84
C GLY A 167 -0.50 4.73 24.32
N PHE A 168 -1.07 4.07 23.32
CA PHE A 168 -2.40 4.40 22.79
C PHE A 168 -3.51 3.96 23.75
N PRO A 169 -4.47 4.83 24.09
CA PRO A 169 -5.60 4.49 24.96
C PRO A 169 -6.61 3.58 24.24
N GLY A 170 -7.28 2.75 25.04
CA GLY A 170 -8.35 1.85 24.60
C GLY A 170 -7.86 0.59 23.91
N THR A 171 -8.65 -0.47 24.05
CA THR A 171 -8.49 -1.69 23.29
C THR A 171 -9.00 -1.45 21.87
N LEU A 172 -8.18 -1.71 20.85
CA LEU A 172 -8.57 -1.62 19.45
C LEU A 172 -8.71 -3.00 18.83
N ASP A 173 -9.94 -3.40 18.50
CA ASP A 173 -10.25 -4.61 17.75
C ASP A 173 -10.21 -4.30 16.25
N THR A 174 -9.25 -4.90 15.52
CA THR A 174 -8.94 -4.53 14.13
C THR A 174 -9.04 -5.75 13.22
N THR A 175 -9.74 -5.58 12.10
CA THR A 175 -9.76 -6.53 10.99
C THR A 175 -9.28 -5.85 9.72
N VAL A 176 -8.32 -6.48 9.02
CA VAL A 176 -7.87 -6.07 7.70
C VAL A 176 -8.14 -7.19 6.71
N THR A 177 -8.87 -6.88 5.63
CA THR A 177 -9.21 -7.85 4.60
C THR A 177 -8.52 -7.52 3.29
N TYR A 178 -7.65 -8.40 2.85
CA TYR A 178 -7.06 -8.39 1.53
C TYR A 178 -7.95 -9.14 0.54
N THR A 179 -8.28 -8.51 -0.57
CA THR A 179 -9.08 -9.14 -1.64
C THR A 179 -8.36 -8.95 -2.98
N LEU A 180 -8.06 -10.06 -3.64
CA LEU A 180 -7.54 -10.07 -4.99
C LEU A 180 -8.72 -10.32 -5.94
N THR A 181 -9.16 -9.25 -6.62
CA THR A 181 -10.36 -9.27 -7.46
C THR A 181 -10.09 -9.83 -8.87
N ALA A 182 -11.13 -10.23 -9.58
CA ALA A 182 -11.05 -10.67 -10.98
C ALA A 182 -10.59 -9.55 -11.94
N GLN A 183 -10.64 -8.29 -11.51
CA GLN A 183 -10.22 -7.10 -12.25
C GLN A 183 -8.76 -6.71 -11.99
N ASN A 184 -7.95 -7.62 -11.42
CA ASN A 184 -6.56 -7.39 -11.04
C ASN A 184 -6.39 -6.25 -10.01
N GLU A 185 -7.27 -6.21 -9.03
CA GLU A 185 -7.17 -5.29 -7.91
C GLU A 185 -6.69 -6.03 -6.66
N LEU A 186 -5.69 -5.48 -5.98
CA LEU A 186 -5.42 -5.77 -4.57
C LEU A 186 -6.19 -4.72 -3.75
N LYS A 187 -7.37 -5.11 -3.28
CA LYS A 187 -8.20 -4.29 -2.41
C LYS A 187 -7.87 -4.62 -0.95
N ILE A 188 -7.73 -3.58 -0.12
CA ILE A 188 -7.46 -3.68 1.31
C ILE A 188 -8.56 -2.90 2.05
N ASP A 189 -9.41 -3.62 2.76
CA ASP A 189 -10.44 -3.04 3.62
C ASP A 189 -9.98 -3.10 5.07
N TYR A 190 -10.04 -1.95 5.75
CA TYR A 190 -9.72 -1.81 7.16
C TYR A 190 -11.00 -1.56 7.95
N GLN A 191 -11.13 -2.25 9.08
CA GLN A 191 -12.21 -2.03 10.03
C GLN A 191 -11.65 -2.11 11.45
N ALA A 192 -12.05 -1.16 12.32
CA ALA A 192 -11.71 -1.23 13.73
C ALA A 192 -12.82 -0.66 14.63
N THR A 193 -12.89 -1.19 15.86
CA THR A 193 -13.73 -0.69 16.95
C THR A 193 -12.90 -0.55 18.21
N THR A 194 -13.39 0.25 19.17
CA THR A 194 -12.68 0.51 20.43
C THR A 194 -13.62 0.51 21.63
N ASP A 195 -13.07 0.21 22.82
CA ASP A 195 -13.78 0.30 24.12
C ASP A 195 -13.59 1.65 24.83
N LYS A 196 -12.63 2.48 24.38
CA LYS A 196 -12.39 3.84 24.87
C LYS A 196 -12.08 4.78 23.73
N PRO A 197 -12.26 6.11 23.86
CA PRO A 197 -11.77 7.06 22.87
C PRO A 197 -10.29 6.81 22.56
N THR A 198 -9.93 6.78 21.29
CA THR A 198 -8.55 6.58 20.81
C THR A 198 -8.38 7.26 19.46
N ILE A 199 -7.16 7.22 18.91
CA ILE A 199 -6.88 7.66 17.55
C ILE A 199 -6.52 6.47 16.68
N VAL A 200 -6.98 6.47 15.41
CA VAL A 200 -6.74 5.40 14.45
C VAL A 200 -6.39 5.99 13.09
N ASN A 201 -5.31 5.51 12.49
CA ASN A 201 -4.90 5.82 11.12
C ASN A 201 -4.17 4.61 10.56
N LEU A 202 -4.89 3.76 9.81
CA LEU A 202 -4.33 2.51 9.27
C LEU A 202 -3.97 2.68 7.81
N THR A 203 -2.84 2.11 7.40
CA THR A 203 -2.41 2.07 6.01
C THR A 203 -1.61 0.81 5.68
N ASN A 204 -1.26 0.61 4.41
CA ASN A 204 -0.33 -0.42 3.94
C ASN A 204 0.92 0.22 3.36
N HIS A 205 2.09 -0.29 3.73
CA HIS A 205 3.38 0.27 3.36
C HIS A 205 4.10 -0.61 2.30
N SER A 206 3.38 -0.99 1.23
CA SER A 206 4.01 -1.71 0.12
C SER A 206 4.95 -0.80 -0.68
N TYR A 207 6.14 -1.31 -0.96
CA TYR A 207 7.16 -0.66 -1.78
C TYR A 207 7.09 -1.20 -3.19
N PHE A 208 6.63 -0.40 -4.13
CA PHE A 208 6.39 -0.81 -5.51
C PHE A 208 7.55 -0.45 -6.45
N ASN A 209 7.88 -1.37 -7.35
CA ASN A 209 8.63 -1.11 -8.55
C ASN A 209 7.93 -1.86 -9.70
N LEU A 210 7.27 -1.15 -10.59
CA LEU A 210 6.44 -1.75 -11.64
C LEU A 210 7.26 -2.36 -12.77
N GLU A 211 8.58 -2.14 -12.82
CA GLU A 211 9.48 -2.88 -13.70
C GLU A 211 9.90 -4.24 -13.12
N GLY A 212 9.52 -4.50 -11.86
CA GLY A 212 9.83 -5.68 -11.07
C GLY A 212 10.74 -5.37 -9.87
N ALA A 213 10.55 -6.08 -8.77
CA ALA A 213 11.35 -5.91 -7.57
C ALA A 213 12.85 -6.14 -7.87
N GLY A 214 13.69 -5.14 -7.53
CA GLY A 214 15.13 -5.16 -7.77
C GLY A 214 15.56 -4.93 -9.22
N SER A 215 14.70 -4.34 -10.07
CA SER A 215 15.03 -3.97 -11.45
C SER A 215 15.70 -2.59 -11.58
N GLY A 216 16.18 -2.01 -10.48
CA GLY A 216 16.82 -0.69 -10.46
C GLY A 216 15.90 0.39 -9.88
N THR A 217 16.10 1.65 -10.30
CA THR A 217 15.38 2.80 -9.74
C THR A 217 14.00 3.00 -10.36
N ILE A 218 13.15 3.74 -9.63
CA ILE A 218 11.81 4.14 -10.10
C ILE A 218 11.80 5.50 -10.80
N ALA A 219 12.97 6.03 -11.14
CA ALA A 219 13.09 7.39 -11.66
C ALA A 219 12.27 7.65 -12.94
N ASP A 220 12.18 6.65 -13.82
CA ASP A 220 11.48 6.75 -15.10
C ASP A 220 9.98 6.39 -15.00
N HIS A 221 9.49 5.94 -13.83
CA HIS A 221 8.05 5.71 -13.63
C HIS A 221 7.31 7.04 -13.74
N ILE A 222 6.25 7.06 -14.52
CA ILE A 222 5.41 8.24 -14.74
C ILE A 222 4.32 8.25 -13.68
N LEU A 223 4.33 9.26 -12.81
CA LEU A 223 3.35 9.46 -11.74
C LEU A 223 2.38 10.58 -12.08
N GLU A 224 1.11 10.35 -11.78
CA GLU A 224 0.04 11.34 -11.72
C GLU A 224 -0.63 11.26 -10.34
N LEU A 225 -0.79 12.40 -9.66
CA LEU A 225 -1.54 12.52 -8.40
C LEU A 225 -2.78 13.38 -8.58
N LYS A 226 -3.91 12.91 -8.10
CA LYS A 226 -5.17 13.68 -8.04
C LYS A 226 -5.22 14.48 -6.74
N ALA A 227 -4.33 15.49 -6.67
CA ALA A 227 -4.13 16.32 -5.49
C ALA A 227 -3.61 17.70 -5.88
N ALA A 228 -4.32 18.75 -5.49
CA ALA A 228 -3.92 20.15 -5.71
C ALA A 228 -3.12 20.72 -4.53
N GLN A 229 -3.09 20.03 -3.39
CA GLN A 229 -2.44 20.47 -2.16
C GLN A 229 -1.68 19.32 -1.50
N TYR A 230 -0.74 19.67 -0.63
CA TYR A 230 -0.04 18.76 0.28
C TYR A 230 0.00 19.35 1.69
N THR A 231 0.19 18.52 2.71
CA THR A 231 0.45 19.00 4.08
C THR A 231 1.89 19.49 4.15
N ASP A 232 2.08 20.79 4.35
CA ASP A 232 3.39 21.38 4.54
C ASP A 232 4.03 20.88 5.85
N THR A 233 5.36 20.71 5.86
CA THR A 233 6.09 20.12 6.98
C THR A 233 7.31 20.94 7.37
N ASP A 234 7.72 20.80 8.63
CA ASP A 234 9.01 21.25 9.10
C ASP A 234 10.15 20.28 8.67
N LYS A 235 11.38 20.59 9.11
CA LYS A 235 12.59 19.79 8.80
C LYS A 235 12.55 18.35 9.37
N ASP A 236 11.71 18.10 10.35
CA ASP A 236 11.53 16.78 10.98
C ASP A 236 10.34 16.01 10.33
N LEU A 237 9.80 16.55 9.23
CA LEU A 237 8.65 16.05 8.48
C LEU A 237 7.36 16.02 9.33
N ILE A 238 7.24 16.91 10.29
CA ILE A 238 6.04 17.11 11.07
C ILE A 238 5.18 18.18 10.38
N PRO A 239 3.88 17.95 10.16
CA PRO A 239 2.98 18.94 9.57
C PRO A 239 2.96 20.25 10.33
N THR A 240 2.95 21.37 9.60
CA THR A 240 2.83 22.71 10.15
C THR A 240 1.37 23.14 10.36
N GLY A 241 0.39 22.31 9.93
CA GLY A 241 -1.03 22.66 9.87
C GLY A 241 -1.44 23.29 8.53
N ILE A 242 -0.48 23.68 7.70
CA ILE A 242 -0.76 24.35 6.42
C ILE A 242 -1.00 23.31 5.32
N LEU A 243 -2.09 23.50 4.54
CA LEU A 243 -2.30 22.81 3.27
C LEU A 243 -1.78 23.71 2.14
N ALA A 244 -0.56 23.43 1.66
CA ALA A 244 0.10 24.21 0.65
C ALA A 244 -0.27 23.75 -0.77
N SER A 245 -0.31 24.68 -1.73
CA SER A 245 -0.51 24.36 -3.16
C SER A 245 0.69 23.60 -3.72
N VAL A 246 0.42 22.59 -4.55
CA VAL A 246 1.48 21.93 -5.34
C VAL A 246 1.88 22.73 -6.59
N GLU A 247 1.05 23.71 -7.00
CA GLU A 247 1.24 24.49 -8.24
C GLU A 247 2.58 25.20 -8.25
N ASP A 248 3.29 25.12 -9.37
CA ASP A 248 4.63 25.68 -9.60
C ASP A 248 5.70 25.15 -8.63
N THR A 249 5.48 23.98 -8.02
CA THR A 249 6.44 23.32 -7.12
C THR A 249 6.96 21.98 -7.70
N PRO A 250 8.07 21.44 -7.17
CA PRO A 250 8.52 20.09 -7.51
C PRO A 250 7.52 18.98 -7.13
N LEU A 251 6.52 19.28 -6.28
CA LEU A 251 5.46 18.35 -5.86
C LEU A 251 4.26 18.33 -6.83
N ASP A 252 4.26 19.10 -7.92
CA ASP A 252 3.13 19.13 -8.85
C ASP A 252 3.11 17.92 -9.78
N PHE A 253 2.36 16.90 -9.40
CA PHE A 253 2.06 15.70 -10.19
C PHE A 253 0.63 15.68 -10.73
N ARG A 254 -0.08 16.82 -10.77
CA ARG A 254 -1.43 16.92 -11.38
C ARG A 254 -1.40 16.56 -12.87
N THR A 255 -0.27 16.80 -13.54
CA THR A 255 0.04 16.30 -14.88
C THR A 255 1.08 15.19 -14.77
N PRO A 256 0.93 14.07 -15.52
CA PRO A 256 1.86 12.95 -15.48
C PRO A 256 3.32 13.37 -15.71
N GLN A 257 4.21 13.00 -14.79
CA GLN A 257 5.63 13.35 -14.82
C GLN A 257 6.48 12.15 -14.39
N PRO A 258 7.73 11.99 -14.88
CA PRO A 258 8.68 11.04 -14.32
C PRO A 258 8.96 11.36 -12.85
N ILE A 259 8.95 10.34 -11.98
CA ILE A 259 9.24 10.52 -10.54
C ILE A 259 10.61 11.15 -10.35
N GLY A 260 11.62 10.75 -11.16
CA GLY A 260 12.98 11.26 -11.07
C GLY A 260 13.17 12.69 -11.53
N ALA A 261 12.22 13.29 -12.27
CA ALA A 261 12.42 14.58 -12.95
C ALA A 261 12.77 15.73 -11.99
N ARG A 262 12.19 15.72 -10.79
CA ARG A 262 12.34 16.81 -9.81
C ARG A 262 12.68 16.33 -8.39
N ILE A 263 12.99 15.05 -8.23
CA ILE A 263 13.20 14.39 -6.94
C ILE A 263 14.43 14.94 -6.18
N ASP A 264 15.37 15.55 -6.87
CA ASP A 264 16.61 16.14 -6.33
C ASP A 264 16.59 17.67 -6.28
N HIS A 265 15.42 18.31 -6.36
CA HIS A 265 15.27 19.78 -6.32
C HIS A 265 15.47 20.32 -4.89
N LYS A 266 16.73 20.29 -4.41
CA LYS A 266 17.11 20.58 -3.01
C LYS A 266 16.89 22.03 -2.59
N GLU A 267 16.71 22.97 -3.54
CA GLU A 267 16.36 24.36 -3.28
C GLU A 267 14.92 24.51 -2.76
N PHE A 268 14.09 23.49 -2.93
CA PHE A 268 12.75 23.44 -2.38
C PHE A 268 12.80 22.70 -1.03
N PRO A 269 12.55 23.39 0.11
CA PRO A 269 12.77 22.84 1.44
C PRO A 269 12.06 21.50 1.70
N PRO A 270 10.79 21.28 1.28
CA PRO A 270 10.13 19.98 1.48
C PRO A 270 10.91 18.82 0.84
N ILE A 271 11.43 18.96 -0.39
CA ILE A 271 12.27 17.93 -1.03
C ILE A 271 13.59 17.73 -0.28
N GLN A 272 14.19 18.82 0.22
CA GLN A 272 15.41 18.74 1.03
C GLN A 272 15.18 17.95 2.32
N TYR A 273 14.08 18.24 3.04
CA TYR A 273 13.72 17.56 4.30
C TYR A 273 13.47 16.07 4.08
N GLY A 274 12.70 15.71 3.06
CA GLY A 274 12.41 14.32 2.70
C GLY A 274 13.56 13.59 2.00
N SER A 275 14.64 14.30 1.62
CA SER A 275 15.71 13.77 0.77
C SER A 275 15.19 13.17 -0.56
N GLY A 276 14.09 13.69 -1.03
CA GLY A 276 13.23 13.23 -2.13
C GLY A 276 11.76 13.39 -1.76
N TYR A 277 10.89 12.59 -2.33
CA TYR A 277 9.47 12.64 -1.94
C TYR A 277 9.23 11.82 -0.67
N ASP A 278 8.69 12.47 0.35
CA ASP A 278 8.15 11.90 1.59
C ASP A 278 7.05 12.84 2.10
N HIS A 279 5.95 12.93 1.32
CA HIS A 279 4.93 13.96 1.51
C HIS A 279 3.54 13.38 1.45
N ASN A 280 2.66 13.87 2.32
CA ASN A 280 1.24 13.58 2.28
C ASN A 280 0.54 14.58 1.36
N PHE A 281 -0.15 14.07 0.34
CA PHE A 281 -0.95 14.83 -0.60
C PHE A 281 -2.43 14.77 -0.20
N VAL A 282 -3.13 15.90 -0.35
CA VAL A 282 -4.58 16.02 -0.11
C VAL A 282 -5.30 15.48 -1.34
N VAL A 283 -5.93 14.32 -1.22
CA VAL A 283 -6.62 13.67 -2.35
C VAL A 283 -7.89 14.42 -2.71
N ASP A 284 -7.99 14.83 -3.97
CA ASP A 284 -9.15 15.56 -4.50
C ASP A 284 -10.46 14.76 -4.33
N GLY A 285 -11.56 15.49 -4.14
CA GLY A 285 -12.89 14.92 -3.98
C GLY A 285 -13.27 14.67 -2.52
N LYS A 286 -14.41 13.99 -2.30
CA LYS A 286 -15.00 13.82 -0.97
C LYS A 286 -14.37 12.63 -0.25
N PRO A 287 -13.75 12.80 0.92
CA PRO A 287 -13.33 11.69 1.79
C PRO A 287 -14.50 10.75 2.12
N GLY A 288 -14.19 9.46 2.34
CA GLY A 288 -15.20 8.43 2.58
C GLY A 288 -15.81 7.83 1.30
N THR A 289 -15.58 8.42 0.12
CA THR A 289 -15.93 7.82 -1.18
C THR A 289 -14.69 7.26 -1.86
N LEU A 290 -14.81 6.07 -2.46
CA LEU A 290 -13.69 5.47 -3.22
C LEU A 290 -13.44 6.29 -4.49
N ARG A 291 -12.21 6.79 -4.65
CA ARG A 291 -11.82 7.67 -5.77
C ARG A 291 -10.36 7.49 -6.13
N LEU A 292 -10.01 7.78 -7.37
CA LEU A 292 -8.63 7.74 -7.85
C LEU A 292 -7.79 8.81 -7.12
N ALA A 293 -6.72 8.38 -6.48
CA ALA A 293 -5.73 9.24 -5.83
C ALA A 293 -4.44 9.36 -6.64
N ALA A 294 -3.99 8.25 -7.24
CA ALA A 294 -2.74 8.20 -7.98
C ALA A 294 -2.80 7.22 -9.16
N ARG A 295 -2.01 7.49 -10.20
CA ARG A 295 -1.69 6.56 -11.27
C ARG A 295 -0.19 6.54 -11.52
N VAL A 296 0.39 5.33 -11.61
CA VAL A 296 1.80 5.14 -11.95
C VAL A 296 1.90 4.24 -13.18
N THR A 297 2.73 4.63 -14.15
CA THR A 297 3.01 3.84 -15.35
C THR A 297 4.49 3.56 -15.44
N ALA A 298 4.87 2.31 -15.62
CA ALA A 298 6.25 1.89 -15.89
C ALA A 298 6.48 1.80 -17.40
N PRO A 299 7.45 2.54 -17.97
CA PRO A 299 7.55 2.70 -19.41
C PRO A 299 8.08 1.44 -20.12
N VAL A 300 8.88 0.60 -19.48
CA VAL A 300 9.48 -0.60 -20.10
C VAL A 300 8.51 -1.78 -20.04
N SER A 301 8.03 -2.13 -18.86
CA SER A 301 7.07 -3.24 -18.66
C SER A 301 5.68 -2.93 -19.20
N GLY A 302 5.33 -1.64 -19.35
CA GLY A 302 4.00 -1.17 -19.67
C GLY A 302 2.99 -1.32 -18.52
N ARG A 303 3.41 -1.79 -17.32
CA ARG A 303 2.52 -1.90 -16.16
C ARG A 303 1.99 -0.55 -15.75
N VAL A 304 0.71 -0.53 -15.40
CA VAL A 304 0.01 0.63 -14.85
C VAL A 304 -0.59 0.20 -13.53
N MET A 305 -0.37 1.02 -12.50
CA MET A 305 -1.02 0.89 -11.20
C MET A 305 -1.87 2.13 -10.95
N GLU A 306 -3.14 1.94 -10.64
CA GLU A 306 -4.03 2.98 -10.10
C GLU A 306 -4.25 2.74 -8.62
N CYS A 307 -4.12 3.78 -7.82
CA CYS A 307 -4.43 3.77 -6.39
C CYS A 307 -5.73 4.53 -6.15
N HIS A 308 -6.76 3.80 -5.69
CA HIS A 308 -8.03 4.38 -5.28
C HIS A 308 -8.19 4.29 -3.78
N THR A 309 -8.83 5.29 -3.16
CA THR A 309 -8.99 5.30 -1.70
C THR A 309 -10.22 6.05 -1.23
N THR A 310 -10.68 5.68 -0.03
CA THR A 310 -11.65 6.47 0.75
C THR A 310 -10.97 7.47 1.68
N GLU A 311 -9.64 7.37 1.87
CA GLU A 311 -8.86 8.21 2.77
C GLU A 311 -8.72 9.66 2.25
N PRO A 312 -8.58 10.68 3.12
CA PRO A 312 -8.41 12.07 2.72
C PRO A 312 -7.05 12.37 2.11
N GLY A 313 -6.02 11.58 2.42
CA GLY A 313 -4.64 11.78 2.01
C GLY A 313 -3.97 10.56 1.42
N ILE A 314 -2.83 10.80 0.78
CA ILE A 314 -1.94 9.78 0.25
C ILE A 314 -0.49 10.23 0.43
N GLN A 315 0.31 9.42 1.14
CA GLN A 315 1.75 9.63 1.24
C GLN A 315 2.45 9.08 0.01
N LEU A 316 3.25 9.90 -0.65
CA LEU A 316 4.24 9.46 -1.63
C LEU A 316 5.60 9.40 -0.94
N TYR A 317 6.16 8.20 -0.82
CA TYR A 317 7.52 7.99 -0.36
C TYR A 317 8.36 7.28 -1.43
N THR A 318 9.60 7.73 -1.65
CA THR A 318 10.42 7.25 -2.77
C THR A 318 11.70 6.54 -2.33
N MET A 319 11.63 5.83 -1.19
CA MET A 319 12.76 5.06 -0.65
C MET A 319 14.05 5.89 -0.58
N ASN A 320 13.99 7.00 0.16
CA ASN A 320 15.03 8.04 0.19
C ASN A 320 16.17 7.75 1.16
N GLY A 321 16.12 6.68 1.94
CA GLY A 321 17.12 6.35 2.95
C GLY A 321 18.55 6.35 2.41
N ASN A 322 19.49 6.92 3.17
CA ASN A 322 20.90 6.97 2.84
C ASN A 322 21.71 5.82 3.48
N GLY A 323 21.02 4.78 3.98
CA GLY A 323 21.64 3.57 4.51
C GLY A 323 22.28 2.69 3.42
N PRO A 324 22.92 1.60 3.82
CA PRO A 324 23.42 0.61 2.86
C PRO A 324 22.27 0.01 2.06
N ASP A 325 22.59 -0.46 0.85
CA ASP A 325 21.65 -1.19 0.02
C ASP A 325 21.13 -2.43 0.77
N ILE A 326 19.85 -2.73 0.57
CA ILE A 326 19.19 -3.89 1.20
C ILE A 326 19.28 -5.07 0.23
N THR A 327 19.77 -6.21 0.71
CA THR A 327 19.66 -7.47 -0.02
C THR A 327 18.26 -8.04 0.22
N GLY A 328 17.45 -8.10 -0.83
CA GLY A 328 16.06 -8.56 -0.79
C GLY A 328 15.85 -9.92 -1.44
N LYS A 329 14.62 -10.18 -1.88
CA LYS A 329 14.18 -11.45 -2.48
C LYS A 329 15.09 -11.92 -3.59
N GLY A 330 15.44 -13.22 -3.54
CA GLY A 330 16.31 -13.86 -4.54
C GLY A 330 17.72 -13.25 -4.59
N GLY A 331 18.20 -12.61 -3.51
CA GLY A 331 19.50 -11.94 -3.45
C GLY A 331 19.58 -10.63 -4.26
N LYS A 332 18.45 -10.09 -4.71
CA LYS A 332 18.41 -8.82 -5.45
C LYS A 332 18.74 -7.64 -4.54
N THR A 333 19.43 -6.65 -5.09
CA THR A 333 19.79 -5.42 -4.38
C THR A 333 18.67 -4.40 -4.48
N TYR A 334 18.25 -3.85 -3.34
CA TYR A 334 17.34 -2.70 -3.23
C TYR A 334 18.13 -1.48 -2.82
N ALA A 335 18.54 -0.72 -3.82
CA ALA A 335 19.25 0.53 -3.62
C ALA A 335 18.28 1.68 -3.28
N ARG A 336 18.81 2.81 -2.85
CA ARG A 336 18.07 4.05 -2.71
C ARG A 336 17.25 4.32 -3.99
N ARG A 337 15.97 4.68 -3.83
CA ARG A 337 15.03 4.98 -4.94
C ARG A 337 14.72 3.79 -5.85
N SER A 338 14.85 2.58 -5.35
CA SER A 338 14.44 1.38 -6.09
C SER A 338 12.96 1.06 -5.95
N ALA A 339 12.21 1.84 -5.16
CA ALA A 339 10.77 1.69 -5.01
C ALA A 339 10.08 3.00 -4.61
N PHE A 340 8.76 3.04 -4.80
CA PHE A 340 7.87 4.05 -4.25
C PHE A 340 6.78 3.42 -3.39
N CYS A 341 6.29 4.17 -2.39
CA CYS A 341 5.12 3.82 -1.59
C CYS A 341 4.00 4.81 -1.88
N LEU A 342 2.77 4.33 -1.90
CA LEU A 342 1.54 5.10 -1.96
C LEU A 342 0.67 4.68 -0.79
N GLU A 343 0.83 5.37 0.35
CA GLU A 343 0.17 5.04 1.61
C GLU A 343 -1.05 5.92 1.77
N THR A 344 -2.23 5.36 1.56
CA THR A 344 -3.48 6.11 1.73
C THR A 344 -3.82 6.20 3.22
N GLN A 345 -4.10 7.40 3.72
CA GLN A 345 -4.14 7.68 5.15
C GLN A 345 -4.90 8.97 5.47
N HIS A 346 -5.24 9.16 6.74
CA HIS A 346 -5.47 10.50 7.29
C HIS A 346 -4.14 11.26 7.34
N TYR A 347 -4.20 12.60 7.42
CA TYR A 347 -2.98 13.40 7.40
C TYR A 347 -2.11 13.09 8.62
N PRO A 348 -0.78 13.10 8.48
CA PRO A 348 0.11 12.95 9.62
C PRO A 348 -0.17 14.00 10.68
N ASP A 349 0.07 13.67 11.95
CA ASP A 349 -0.11 14.54 13.11
C ASP A 349 -1.52 15.15 13.29
N SER A 350 -2.56 14.58 12.62
CA SER A 350 -3.95 15.09 12.73
C SER A 350 -4.46 15.29 14.16
N PRO A 351 -4.09 14.50 15.18
CA PRO A 351 -4.54 14.76 16.55
C PRO A 351 -4.09 16.11 17.12
N ASN A 352 -3.03 16.72 16.56
CA ASN A 352 -2.52 18.04 16.96
C ASN A 352 -3.03 19.19 16.07
N HIS A 353 -3.78 18.86 15.01
CA HIS A 353 -4.30 19.80 14.01
C HIS A 353 -5.82 19.67 13.88
N PRO A 354 -6.62 20.42 14.69
CA PRO A 354 -8.08 20.31 14.67
C PRO A 354 -8.73 20.70 13.33
N GLU A 355 -7.99 21.39 12.46
CA GLU A 355 -8.39 21.72 11.08
C GLU A 355 -8.22 20.54 10.11
N PHE A 356 -7.48 19.50 10.49
CA PHE A 356 -7.34 18.29 9.69
C PHE A 356 -8.51 17.32 9.91
N PRO A 357 -8.76 16.38 8.99
CA PRO A 357 -9.74 15.32 9.20
C PRO A 357 -9.46 14.55 10.50
N SER A 358 -10.48 14.41 11.34
CA SER A 358 -10.33 13.76 12.66
C SER A 358 -9.99 12.28 12.54
N THR A 359 -9.04 11.83 13.36
CA THR A 359 -8.63 10.43 13.51
C THR A 359 -9.17 9.79 14.79
N ILE A 360 -10.01 10.53 15.56
CA ILE A 360 -10.58 10.03 16.82
C ILE A 360 -11.65 8.98 16.50
N LEU A 361 -11.53 7.82 17.15
CA LEU A 361 -12.52 6.76 17.16
C LEU A 361 -13.08 6.62 18.57
N ARG A 362 -14.43 6.57 18.69
CA ARG A 362 -15.13 6.46 19.97
C ARG A 362 -15.83 5.12 20.14
N PRO A 363 -16.08 4.67 21.38
CA PRO A 363 -16.93 3.52 21.64
C PRO A 363 -18.28 3.61 20.91
N GLY A 364 -18.67 2.53 20.25
CA GLY A 364 -19.88 2.48 19.45
C GLY A 364 -19.73 2.93 17.99
N GLU A 365 -18.61 3.58 17.64
CA GLU A 365 -18.26 3.90 16.27
C GLU A 365 -17.44 2.78 15.62
N THR A 366 -17.41 2.78 14.30
CA THR A 366 -16.56 1.86 13.53
C THR A 366 -15.70 2.65 12.56
N TYR A 367 -14.37 2.56 12.73
CA TYR A 367 -13.42 3.01 11.72
C TYR A 367 -13.55 2.13 10.47
N ARG A 368 -13.61 2.74 9.30
CA ARG A 368 -13.63 2.05 8.00
C ARG A 368 -12.80 2.83 6.99
N SER A 369 -11.94 2.10 6.30
CA SER A 369 -11.16 2.63 5.19
C SER A 369 -10.98 1.57 4.12
N THR A 370 -10.81 2.01 2.88
CA THR A 370 -10.53 1.12 1.74
C THR A 370 -9.44 1.72 0.86
N THR A 371 -8.46 0.88 0.53
CA THR A 371 -7.44 1.15 -0.49
C THR A 371 -7.54 0.11 -1.58
N VAL A 372 -7.44 0.52 -2.84
CA VAL A 372 -7.42 -0.39 -3.99
C VAL A 372 -6.21 -0.07 -4.86
N TYR A 373 -5.32 -1.04 -5.03
CA TYR A 373 -4.27 -1.00 -6.03
C TYR A 373 -4.71 -1.83 -7.23
N GLN A 374 -5.12 -1.17 -8.30
CA GLN A 374 -5.58 -1.80 -9.53
C GLN A 374 -4.44 -1.86 -10.55
N PHE A 375 -4.22 -3.03 -11.14
CA PHE A 375 -3.14 -3.27 -12.08
C PHE A 375 -3.68 -3.57 -13.48
N SER A 376 -3.03 -2.94 -14.46
CA SER A 376 -3.24 -3.17 -15.88
C SER A 376 -1.91 -3.04 -16.62
N ALA A 377 -1.91 -3.28 -17.91
CA ALA A 377 -0.75 -3.01 -18.74
C ALA A 377 -1.16 -2.33 -20.06
N LYS A 378 -0.36 -1.37 -20.49
CA LYS A 378 -0.49 -0.72 -21.81
C LYS A 378 0.45 -1.42 -22.78
N PRO A 379 -0.01 -1.67 -24.03
CA PRO A 379 0.82 -2.25 -25.08
C PRO A 379 2.09 -1.45 -25.37
#